data_ccb1a0a097101c351da1fd4e69111f83
#
_entry.id   ccb1a0a097101c351da1fd4e69111f83
#
_cell.length_a   1.000
_cell.length_b   1.000
_cell.length_c   1.000
_cell.angle_alpha   90.00
_cell.angle_beta   90.00
_cell.angle_gamma   90.00
#
_symmetry.space_group_name_H-M   'P 1'
#
loop_
_entity.id
_entity.type
_entity.pdbx_description
1 polymer ?
#
loop_
_entity_poly.entity_id
_entity_poly.type
_entity_poly.pdbx_seq_one_letter_code
_entity_poly.pdbx_strand_id
1 'polypeptide(L)'
;MKVIKYLPILAICCMATGCNSKKEAVLTSGIDLANLDTTALPGTSFYQYACGGWMKNHPLTDEYSRFGSFDMLAENNRRQLRGLIEGLAAGKHEAGSIAQKVGELYNIAMDSVKLNKEGVAPIKPELDKIGAIKSKTEIYPLIVEMQKNGMYPYFIFYVSADDMNSNENMVHTMQGGLGMGERDYYLENDAQTKEIRDKYQQHVGKMFRLAGYDETTAGKAVKAVMNIETRLARSARSQVELRDPHANYNKKTLETLQKEYPSFAWDVFFSAAGLNNLKEINIGQPDAMKEVNAIIDTVPLEDQILYLQWNLINSAANYLSDDFVAQNFDFYGRTMSGKKEMQPRWKRAVSTVDSSLGEAVGQMYVEKYFPAAAKERMVALVKNLQESLGERIRE
;
A
#
# COMPACT_ATOMS: atom_id res chain seq x y z
N MET A 1 -21.58 74.99 -58.67
CA MET A 1 -21.10 75.45 -57.36
C MET A 1 -21.32 74.27 -56.36
N LYS A 2 -20.25 73.68 -55.96
CA LYS A 2 -19.97 73.15 -54.60
C LYS A 2 -18.71 72.24 -54.72
N VAL A 3 -17.66 72.75 -54.11
CA VAL A 3 -16.34 72.12 -54.05
C VAL A 3 -16.36 70.98 -53.05
N ILE A 4 -15.95 69.75 -53.45
CA ILE A 4 -15.72 68.66 -52.56
C ILE A 4 -14.21 68.52 -52.38
N LYS A 5 -13.73 68.78 -51.16
CA LYS A 5 -12.33 68.58 -50.76
C LYS A 5 -12.08 67.12 -50.45
N TYR A 6 -11.10 66.55 -51.17
CA TYR A 6 -10.55 65.21 -50.85
C TYR A 6 -9.56 65.37 -49.70
N LEU A 7 -9.79 64.58 -48.64
CA LEU A 7 -8.86 64.34 -47.53
C LEU A 7 -8.18 62.99 -47.75
N PRO A 8 -6.87 62.87 -47.72
CA PRO A 8 -6.20 61.52 -47.81
C PRO A 8 -6.20 60.86 -46.41
N ILE A 9 -6.74 59.68 -46.34
CA ILE A 9 -6.64 58.80 -45.18
C ILE A 9 -5.25 58.19 -45.13
N LEU A 10 -4.44 58.61 -44.17
CA LEU A 10 -3.13 58.04 -43.85
C LEU A 10 -3.36 56.75 -43.01
N ALA A 11 -3.16 55.62 -43.65
CA ALA A 11 -3.22 54.32 -42.93
C ALA A 11 -1.93 54.13 -42.13
N ILE A 12 -2.02 54.28 -40.81
CA ILE A 12 -0.95 53.96 -39.88
C ILE A 12 -0.99 52.44 -39.64
N CYS A 13 -0.08 51.71 -40.31
CA CYS A 13 0.21 50.32 -39.93
C CYS A 13 0.96 50.29 -38.59
N CYS A 14 0.23 50.08 -37.50
CA CYS A 14 0.85 49.67 -36.23
C CYS A 14 1.34 48.22 -36.38
N MET A 15 2.62 48.03 -36.66
CA MET A 15 3.30 46.75 -36.45
C MET A 15 3.34 46.49 -34.95
N ALA A 16 2.42 45.67 -34.45
CA ALA A 16 2.51 45.11 -33.14
C ALA A 16 3.65 44.08 -33.15
N THR A 17 4.87 44.50 -32.86
CA THR A 17 5.94 43.63 -32.44
C THR A 17 5.53 43.02 -31.08
N GLY A 18 4.95 41.85 -31.11
CA GLY A 18 4.74 41.01 -29.93
C GLY A 18 6.09 40.68 -29.32
N CYS A 19 6.54 41.49 -28.36
CA CYS A 19 7.60 41.07 -27.44
C CYS A 19 7.09 39.85 -26.66
N ASN A 20 7.46 38.70 -27.15
CA ASN A 20 7.39 37.45 -26.37
C ASN A 20 8.45 37.55 -25.28
N SER A 21 8.21 38.38 -24.25
CA SER A 21 8.99 38.38 -23.05
C SER A 21 8.75 37.02 -22.39
N LYS A 22 9.68 36.05 -22.63
CA LYS A 22 9.84 34.92 -21.71
C LYS A 22 9.91 35.56 -20.33
N LYS A 23 8.86 35.42 -19.53
CA LYS A 23 8.94 35.71 -18.10
C LYS A 23 10.08 34.83 -17.56
N GLU A 24 11.26 35.43 -17.37
CA GLU A 24 12.31 34.80 -16.60
C GLU A 24 11.68 34.40 -15.28
N ALA A 25 11.73 33.13 -14.95
CA ALA A 25 11.28 32.67 -13.66
C ALA A 25 12.12 33.40 -12.62
N VAL A 26 11.50 34.26 -11.84
CA VAL A 26 12.15 34.90 -10.70
C VAL A 26 12.63 33.79 -9.79
N LEU A 27 13.96 33.59 -9.74
CA LEU A 27 14.57 32.63 -8.82
C LEU A 27 14.30 33.15 -7.41
N THR A 28 13.42 32.47 -6.69
CA THR A 28 13.19 32.73 -5.27
C THR A 28 14.19 31.91 -4.44
N SER A 29 14.51 32.41 -3.25
CA SER A 29 15.28 31.63 -2.26
C SER A 29 14.60 30.27 -2.07
N GLY A 30 15.38 29.18 -2.00
CA GLY A 30 14.87 27.85 -1.65
C GLY A 30 14.38 27.75 -0.20
N ILE A 31 14.56 28.82 0.59
CA ILE A 31 14.10 28.93 1.98
C ILE A 31 12.89 29.86 2.01
N ASP A 32 11.75 29.31 2.42
CA ASP A 32 10.57 30.12 2.71
C ASP A 32 10.66 30.65 4.15
N LEU A 33 10.85 31.97 4.28
CA LEU A 33 11.01 32.65 5.57
C LEU A 33 9.74 32.54 6.45
N ALA A 34 8.56 32.29 5.88
CA ALA A 34 7.34 32.07 6.63
C ALA A 34 7.37 30.75 7.44
N ASN A 35 8.27 29.85 7.10
CA ASN A 35 8.47 28.59 7.83
C ASN A 35 9.30 28.75 9.10
N LEU A 36 10.01 29.88 9.25
CA LEU A 36 10.83 30.14 10.42
C LEU A 36 10.01 30.65 11.61
N ASP A 37 10.39 30.23 12.81
CA ASP A 37 9.96 30.84 14.06
C ASP A 37 11.12 31.68 14.62
N THR A 38 11.14 32.96 14.28
CA THR A 38 12.20 33.87 14.71
C THR A 38 12.16 34.23 16.20
N THR A 39 11.13 33.77 16.93
CA THR A 39 11.06 33.91 18.40
C THR A 39 11.86 32.81 19.12
N ALA A 40 12.13 31.69 18.43
CA ALA A 40 12.97 30.62 18.97
C ALA A 40 14.45 30.92 18.76
N LEU A 41 15.27 30.65 19.78
CA LEU A 41 16.72 30.79 19.66
C LEU A 41 17.30 29.55 18.95
N PRO A 42 18.00 29.71 17.80
CA PRO A 42 18.52 28.58 17.03
C PRO A 42 19.51 27.72 17.83
N GLY A 43 20.26 28.33 18.77
CA GLY A 43 21.17 27.60 19.67
C GLY A 43 20.48 26.76 20.75
N THR A 44 19.19 27.04 21.04
CA THR A 44 18.40 26.27 22.02
C THR A 44 17.57 25.18 21.33
N SER A 45 16.92 25.52 20.23
CA SER A 45 16.14 24.59 19.42
C SER A 45 16.16 25.02 17.96
N PHE A 46 17.11 24.45 17.21
CA PHE A 46 17.21 24.74 15.78
C PHE A 46 15.97 24.24 15.01
N TYR A 47 15.39 23.12 15.42
CA TYR A 47 14.17 22.59 14.80
C TYR A 47 13.00 23.56 14.95
N GLN A 48 12.76 24.09 16.16
CA GLN A 48 11.70 25.08 16.38
C GLN A 48 11.95 26.36 15.58
N TYR A 49 13.19 26.86 15.56
CA TYR A 49 13.58 28.01 14.77
C TYR A 49 13.30 27.80 13.27
N ALA A 50 13.73 26.67 12.72
CA ALA A 50 13.65 26.40 11.28
C ALA A 50 12.26 26.00 10.79
N CYS A 51 11.43 25.36 11.62
CA CYS A 51 10.15 24.74 11.22
C CYS A 51 8.95 25.27 12.00
N GLY A 52 9.13 26.09 13.04
CA GLY A 52 8.03 26.53 13.92
C GLY A 52 6.94 27.32 13.22
N GLY A 53 7.30 28.18 12.27
CA GLY A 53 6.35 28.92 11.43
C GLY A 53 5.53 27.96 10.55
N TRP A 54 6.19 26.97 9.94
CA TRP A 54 5.50 25.94 9.15
C TRP A 54 4.49 25.15 9.98
N MET A 55 4.89 24.67 11.16
CA MET A 55 4.01 23.92 12.08
C MET A 55 2.80 24.74 12.52
N LYS A 56 2.99 26.05 12.78
CA LYS A 56 1.89 26.96 13.12
C LYS A 56 0.89 27.13 11.98
N ASN A 57 1.37 27.21 10.74
CA ASN A 57 0.56 27.40 9.55
C ASN A 57 -0.10 26.10 9.06
N HIS A 58 0.40 24.93 9.50
CA HIS A 58 -0.09 23.61 9.10
C HIS A 58 -0.38 22.76 10.36
N PRO A 59 -1.39 23.09 11.16
CA PRO A 59 -1.71 22.34 12.36
C PRO A 59 -2.12 20.91 12.02
N LEU A 60 -1.73 19.97 12.90
CA LEU A 60 -2.11 18.57 12.78
C LEU A 60 -3.64 18.43 12.92
N THR A 61 -4.28 17.84 11.93
CA THR A 61 -5.70 17.49 11.98
C THR A 61 -5.89 16.05 12.50
N ASP A 62 -7.08 15.71 12.98
CA ASP A 62 -7.39 14.43 13.60
C ASP A 62 -7.33 13.23 12.63
N GLU A 63 -7.34 13.49 11.31
CA GLU A 63 -7.10 12.46 10.27
C GLU A 63 -5.65 11.97 10.23
N TYR A 64 -4.71 12.68 10.83
CA TYR A 64 -3.28 12.41 10.77
C TYR A 64 -2.69 12.25 12.17
N SER A 65 -1.78 11.30 12.34
CA SER A 65 -0.93 11.19 13.54
C SER A 65 0.37 11.99 13.40
N ARG A 66 0.75 12.33 12.19
CA ARG A 66 1.87 13.20 11.81
C ARG A 66 1.49 13.95 10.55
N PHE A 67 2.07 15.15 10.34
CA PHE A 67 1.86 15.90 9.12
C PHE A 67 3.13 16.67 8.76
N GLY A 68 3.61 16.49 7.53
CA GLY A 68 4.81 17.12 7.00
C GLY A 68 4.63 17.58 5.56
N SER A 69 5.69 18.07 4.95
CA SER A 69 5.67 18.55 3.56
C SER A 69 5.26 17.46 2.56
N PHE A 70 5.63 16.20 2.80
CA PHE A 70 5.19 15.08 1.96
C PHE A 70 3.70 14.81 2.08
N ASP A 71 3.13 14.93 3.29
CA ASP A 71 1.69 14.78 3.50
C ASP A 71 0.92 15.90 2.82
N MET A 72 1.44 17.13 2.86
CA MET A 72 0.87 18.28 2.12
C MET A 72 0.88 18.04 0.59
N LEU A 73 1.98 17.52 0.04
CA LEU A 73 2.07 17.15 -1.37
C LEU A 73 1.08 16.03 -1.72
N ALA A 74 0.99 15.02 -0.88
CA ALA A 74 0.02 13.93 -1.04
C ALA A 74 -1.42 14.42 -1.01
N GLU A 75 -1.77 15.37 -0.10
CA GLU A 75 -3.09 15.99 -0.07
C GLU A 75 -3.40 16.80 -1.33
N ASN A 76 -2.43 17.56 -1.84
CA ASN A 76 -2.60 18.30 -3.09
C ASN A 76 -2.80 17.35 -4.27
N ASN A 77 -1.99 16.30 -4.37
CA ASN A 77 -2.13 15.26 -5.39
C ASN A 77 -3.50 14.58 -5.31
N ARG A 78 -3.95 14.20 -4.12
CA ARG A 78 -5.25 13.59 -3.90
C ARG A 78 -6.41 14.48 -4.33
N ARG A 79 -6.33 15.81 -4.13
CA ARG A 79 -7.33 16.77 -4.63
C ARG A 79 -7.35 16.82 -6.16
N GLN A 80 -6.18 16.79 -6.79
CA GLN A 80 -6.08 16.75 -8.26
C GLN A 80 -6.65 15.43 -8.82
N LEU A 81 -6.31 14.30 -8.22
CA LEU A 81 -6.87 12.99 -8.56
C LEU A 81 -8.38 12.97 -8.36
N ARG A 82 -8.88 13.52 -7.25
CA ARG A 82 -10.32 13.66 -7.00
C ARG A 82 -11.03 14.37 -8.15
N GLY A 83 -10.55 15.54 -8.56
CA GLY A 83 -11.16 16.29 -9.65
C GLY A 83 -11.13 15.56 -11.00
N LEU A 84 -10.10 14.75 -11.24
CA LEU A 84 -10.01 13.90 -12.42
C LEU A 84 -11.04 12.75 -12.35
N ILE A 85 -11.03 11.98 -11.26
CA ILE A 85 -11.85 10.79 -11.07
C ILE A 85 -13.33 11.14 -10.99
N GLU A 86 -13.72 12.20 -10.25
CA GLU A 86 -15.12 12.67 -10.17
C GLU A 86 -15.64 13.13 -11.53
N GLY A 87 -14.78 13.77 -12.35
CA GLY A 87 -15.12 14.11 -13.73
C GLY A 87 -15.43 12.89 -14.59
N LEU A 88 -14.67 11.80 -14.43
CA LEU A 88 -14.93 10.52 -15.10
C LEU A 88 -16.19 9.84 -14.55
N ALA A 89 -16.38 9.84 -13.25
CA ALA A 89 -17.53 9.23 -12.58
C ALA A 89 -18.88 9.86 -12.98
N ALA A 90 -18.88 11.17 -13.30
CA ALA A 90 -20.07 11.89 -13.78
C ALA A 90 -20.29 11.77 -15.28
N GLY A 91 -19.28 11.33 -16.04
CA GLY A 91 -19.32 11.24 -17.50
C GLY A 91 -20.02 9.95 -18.02
N LYS A 92 -20.38 9.99 -19.31
CA LYS A 92 -20.73 8.79 -20.05
C LYS A 92 -19.55 8.37 -20.90
N HIS A 93 -19.12 7.14 -20.77
CA HIS A 93 -17.95 6.60 -21.44
C HIS A 93 -18.30 5.36 -22.24
N GLU A 94 -17.46 5.03 -23.20
CA GLU A 94 -17.57 3.80 -23.98
C GLU A 94 -17.43 2.58 -23.05
N ALA A 95 -18.24 1.55 -23.28
CA ALA A 95 -18.24 0.31 -22.51
C ALA A 95 -16.87 -0.37 -22.58
N GLY A 96 -16.32 -0.73 -21.42
CA GLY A 96 -14.99 -1.36 -21.28
C GLY A 96 -13.80 -0.41 -21.36
N SER A 97 -14.02 0.90 -21.59
CA SER A 97 -12.95 1.89 -21.58
C SER A 97 -12.34 2.08 -20.17
N ILE A 98 -11.10 2.53 -20.12
CA ILE A 98 -10.43 2.88 -18.85
C ILE A 98 -11.22 3.96 -18.11
N ALA A 99 -11.72 4.96 -18.82
CA ALA A 99 -12.49 6.04 -18.25
C ALA A 99 -13.78 5.54 -17.54
N GLN A 100 -14.49 4.60 -18.15
CA GLN A 100 -15.64 3.93 -17.54
C GLN A 100 -15.22 3.19 -16.25
N LYS A 101 -14.20 2.34 -16.35
CA LYS A 101 -13.75 1.52 -15.20
C LYS A 101 -13.35 2.37 -14.01
N VAL A 102 -12.60 3.46 -14.23
CA VAL A 102 -12.20 4.40 -13.18
C VAL A 102 -13.41 5.06 -12.53
N GLY A 103 -14.33 5.59 -13.35
CA GLY A 103 -15.54 6.26 -12.86
C GLY A 103 -16.48 5.31 -12.10
N GLU A 104 -16.69 4.10 -12.61
CA GLU A 104 -17.53 3.09 -11.95
C GLU A 104 -16.93 2.59 -10.65
N LEU A 105 -15.62 2.31 -10.60
CA LEU A 105 -14.96 1.90 -9.36
C LEU A 105 -15.10 2.97 -8.27
N TYR A 106 -14.95 4.25 -8.63
CA TYR A 106 -15.18 5.35 -7.70
C TYR A 106 -16.62 5.39 -7.20
N ASN A 107 -17.60 5.27 -8.10
CA ASN A 107 -19.03 5.27 -7.75
C ASN A 107 -19.38 4.12 -6.81
N ILE A 108 -18.86 2.91 -7.07
CA ILE A 108 -19.03 1.74 -6.19
C ILE A 108 -18.40 2.00 -4.80
N ALA A 109 -17.19 2.55 -4.74
CA ALA A 109 -16.53 2.85 -3.47
C ALA A 109 -17.24 3.95 -2.67
N MET A 110 -17.98 4.85 -3.35
CA MET A 110 -18.79 5.91 -2.73
C MET A 110 -20.16 5.43 -2.27
N ASP A 111 -20.70 4.33 -2.81
CA ASP A 111 -22.05 3.83 -2.54
C ASP A 111 -22.13 3.10 -1.19
N SER A 112 -22.16 3.87 -0.10
CA SER A 112 -22.30 3.32 1.25
C SER A 112 -23.60 2.58 1.49
N VAL A 113 -24.68 2.95 0.80
CA VAL A 113 -25.99 2.31 0.94
C VAL A 113 -25.91 0.86 0.45
N LYS A 114 -25.33 0.67 -0.74
CA LYS A 114 -25.11 -0.67 -1.30
C LYS A 114 -24.16 -1.49 -0.43
N LEU A 115 -22.99 -0.93 -0.06
CA LEU A 115 -21.99 -1.61 0.76
C LEU A 115 -22.56 -2.04 2.12
N ASN A 116 -23.33 -1.18 2.79
CA ASN A 116 -23.97 -1.52 4.07
C ASN A 116 -25.05 -2.59 3.93
N LYS A 117 -25.78 -2.59 2.80
CA LYS A 117 -26.80 -3.62 2.50
C LYS A 117 -26.16 -4.99 2.22
N GLU A 118 -25.03 -5.01 1.51
CA GLU A 118 -24.35 -6.25 1.14
C GLU A 118 -23.54 -6.83 2.32
N GLY A 119 -22.99 -5.99 3.20
CA GLY A 119 -22.25 -6.43 4.38
C GLY A 119 -21.09 -7.35 4.02
N VAL A 120 -21.10 -8.58 4.55
CA VAL A 120 -20.08 -9.63 4.31
C VAL A 120 -20.37 -10.43 3.03
N ALA A 121 -21.54 -10.29 2.42
CA ALA A 121 -21.97 -11.13 1.30
C ALA A 121 -20.96 -11.23 0.14
N PRO A 122 -20.23 -10.14 -0.24
CA PRO A 122 -19.26 -10.20 -1.33
C PRO A 122 -18.11 -11.20 -1.14
N ILE A 123 -17.70 -11.45 0.11
CA ILE A 123 -16.60 -12.38 0.41
C ILE A 123 -17.08 -13.73 0.95
N LYS A 124 -18.40 -13.90 1.11
CA LYS A 124 -18.96 -15.15 1.65
C LYS A 124 -18.64 -16.39 0.82
N PRO A 125 -18.69 -16.38 -0.52
CA PRO A 125 -18.28 -17.53 -1.31
C PRO A 125 -16.86 -17.99 -1.03
N GLU A 126 -15.92 -17.06 -0.86
CA GLU A 126 -14.53 -17.38 -0.55
C GLU A 126 -14.36 -17.86 0.90
N LEU A 127 -15.11 -17.30 1.86
CA LEU A 127 -15.13 -17.80 3.23
C LEU A 127 -15.66 -19.23 3.29
N ASP A 128 -16.72 -19.54 2.54
CA ASP A 128 -17.31 -20.87 2.47
C ASP A 128 -16.33 -21.87 1.78
N LYS A 129 -15.63 -21.44 0.72
CA LYS A 129 -14.58 -22.21 0.06
C LYS A 129 -13.44 -22.56 1.02
N ILE A 130 -12.96 -21.60 1.79
CA ILE A 130 -11.93 -21.82 2.82
C ILE A 130 -12.45 -22.79 3.88
N GLY A 131 -13.69 -22.61 4.35
CA GLY A 131 -14.33 -23.48 5.34
C GLY A 131 -14.60 -24.91 4.86
N ALA A 132 -14.63 -25.14 3.57
CA ALA A 132 -14.90 -26.46 2.97
C ALA A 132 -13.65 -27.34 2.87
N ILE A 133 -12.45 -26.84 3.15
CA ILE A 133 -11.17 -27.59 3.11
C ILE A 133 -11.23 -28.81 4.03
N LYS A 134 -10.83 -29.96 3.52
CA LYS A 134 -10.86 -31.25 4.23
C LYS A 134 -9.48 -31.82 4.54
N SER A 135 -8.46 -31.34 3.86
CA SER A 135 -7.08 -31.82 4.04
C SER A 135 -6.07 -30.69 4.00
N LYS A 136 -4.92 -30.89 4.63
CA LYS A 136 -3.82 -29.92 4.61
C LYS A 136 -3.28 -29.69 3.20
N THR A 137 -3.40 -30.67 2.30
CA THR A 137 -2.96 -30.55 0.91
C THR A 137 -3.77 -29.50 0.13
N GLU A 138 -5.04 -29.28 0.48
CA GLU A 138 -5.91 -28.27 -0.17
C GLU A 138 -5.55 -26.83 0.25
N ILE A 139 -4.74 -26.67 1.31
CA ILE A 139 -4.27 -25.33 1.75
C ILE A 139 -3.32 -24.71 0.71
N TYR A 140 -2.48 -25.48 0.03
CA TYR A 140 -1.44 -24.93 -0.85
C TYR A 140 -1.99 -24.18 -2.07
N PRO A 141 -2.94 -24.73 -2.85
CA PRO A 141 -3.57 -23.98 -3.93
C PRO A 141 -4.26 -22.73 -3.42
N LEU A 142 -4.88 -22.78 -2.24
CA LEU A 142 -5.51 -21.62 -1.62
C LEU A 142 -4.51 -20.55 -1.23
N ILE A 143 -3.36 -20.90 -0.62
CA ILE A 143 -2.30 -19.93 -0.32
C ILE A 143 -1.86 -19.21 -1.60
N VAL A 144 -1.65 -19.95 -2.69
CA VAL A 144 -1.26 -19.35 -3.98
C VAL A 144 -2.33 -18.39 -4.49
N GLU A 145 -3.60 -18.77 -4.44
CA GLU A 145 -4.72 -17.93 -4.85
C GLU A 145 -4.81 -16.66 -3.98
N MET A 146 -4.68 -16.80 -2.65
CA MET A 146 -4.66 -15.67 -1.73
C MET A 146 -3.51 -14.72 -2.04
N GLN A 147 -2.31 -15.23 -2.30
CA GLN A 147 -1.16 -14.40 -2.63
C GLN A 147 -1.31 -13.68 -3.97
N LYS A 148 -1.91 -14.31 -4.97
CA LYS A 148 -2.27 -13.64 -6.24
C LYS A 148 -3.26 -12.48 -6.04
N ASN A 149 -4.05 -12.55 -4.99
CA ASN A 149 -5.02 -11.51 -4.60
C ASN A 149 -4.48 -10.54 -3.52
N GLY A 150 -3.16 -10.52 -3.28
CA GLY A 150 -2.52 -9.59 -2.35
C GLY A 150 -2.65 -9.94 -0.87
N MET A 151 -3.06 -11.15 -0.53
CA MET A 151 -3.11 -11.68 0.83
C MET A 151 -1.95 -12.65 1.06
N TYR A 152 -1.22 -12.50 2.15
CA TYR A 152 0.04 -13.23 2.36
C TYR A 152 0.02 -14.05 3.67
N PRO A 153 -0.82 -15.09 3.78
CA PRO A 153 -0.79 -15.98 4.93
C PRO A 153 0.53 -16.75 5.00
N TYR A 154 1.05 -16.96 6.19
CA TYR A 154 2.26 -17.71 6.54
C TYR A 154 3.57 -17.07 6.07
N PHE A 155 3.74 -16.80 4.78
CA PHE A 155 4.93 -16.22 4.17
C PHE A 155 4.58 -15.49 2.87
N ILE A 156 5.51 -14.72 2.35
CA ILE A 156 5.38 -14.04 1.05
C ILE A 156 6.22 -14.81 0.03
N PHE A 157 5.66 -14.99 -1.15
CA PHE A 157 6.36 -15.57 -2.29
C PHE A 157 6.26 -14.61 -3.48
N TYR A 158 7.37 -14.37 -4.17
CA TYR A 158 7.43 -13.43 -5.29
C TYR A 158 8.54 -13.80 -6.26
N VAL A 159 8.50 -13.22 -7.46
CA VAL A 159 9.55 -13.38 -8.48
C VAL A 159 10.29 -12.05 -8.62
N SER A 160 11.61 -12.11 -8.56
CA SER A 160 12.51 -10.97 -8.76
C SER A 160 13.80 -11.45 -9.42
N ALA A 161 14.69 -10.51 -9.80
CA ALA A 161 16.02 -10.85 -10.22
C ALA A 161 16.76 -11.63 -9.12
N ASP A 162 17.59 -12.58 -9.50
CA ASP A 162 18.52 -13.25 -8.58
C ASP A 162 19.53 -12.22 -8.06
N ASP A 163 19.65 -12.06 -6.74
CA ASP A 163 20.54 -11.10 -6.09
C ASP A 163 22.02 -11.30 -6.44
N MET A 164 22.41 -12.51 -6.86
CA MET A 164 23.77 -12.86 -7.29
C MET A 164 23.95 -12.92 -8.81
N ASN A 165 22.85 -12.89 -9.57
CA ASN A 165 22.87 -12.88 -11.03
C ASN A 165 21.66 -12.14 -11.61
N SER A 166 21.74 -10.82 -11.71
CA SER A 166 20.65 -9.96 -12.14
C SER A 166 20.13 -10.20 -13.57
N ASN A 167 20.79 -11.07 -14.36
CA ASN A 167 20.32 -11.47 -15.68
C ASN A 167 19.27 -12.59 -15.64
N GLU A 168 19.04 -13.18 -14.48
CA GLU A 168 18.07 -14.27 -14.27
C GLU A 168 17.02 -13.86 -13.25
N ASN A 169 15.79 -14.32 -13.45
CA ASN A 169 14.73 -14.19 -12.44
C ASN A 169 14.68 -15.46 -11.59
N MET A 170 14.39 -15.27 -10.32
CA MET A 170 14.25 -16.33 -9.33
C MET A 170 12.99 -16.14 -8.51
N VAL A 171 12.44 -17.25 -8.03
CA VAL A 171 11.42 -17.23 -6.97
C VAL A 171 12.09 -16.99 -5.63
N HIS A 172 11.55 -16.06 -4.88
CA HIS A 172 11.98 -15.75 -3.52
C HIS A 172 10.84 -16.01 -2.54
N THR A 173 11.20 -16.42 -1.33
CA THR A 173 10.28 -16.39 -0.19
C THR A 173 10.76 -15.38 0.84
N MET A 174 9.81 -14.78 1.54
CA MET A 174 10.08 -13.87 2.65
C MET A 174 9.12 -14.15 3.80
N GLN A 175 9.60 -13.98 5.03
CA GLN A 175 8.74 -14.07 6.22
C GLN A 175 7.50 -13.18 6.09
N GLY A 176 6.36 -13.62 6.63
CA GLY A 176 5.09 -12.91 6.52
C GLY A 176 4.04 -13.48 7.46
N GLY A 177 2.77 -13.21 7.17
CA GLY A 177 1.64 -13.78 7.89
C GLY A 177 1.34 -13.14 9.24
N LEU A 178 1.88 -11.95 9.53
CA LEU A 178 1.67 -11.22 10.79
C LEU A 178 0.64 -10.10 10.61
N GLY A 179 -0.54 -10.22 11.21
CA GLY A 179 -1.59 -9.21 11.10
C GLY A 179 -1.25 -7.87 11.76
N MET A 180 -0.37 -7.84 12.78
CA MET A 180 0.18 -6.60 13.35
C MET A 180 1.44 -6.09 12.63
N GLY A 181 1.91 -6.77 11.59
CA GLY A 181 3.05 -6.40 10.74
C GLY A 181 4.42 -6.76 11.33
N GLU A 182 4.73 -6.37 12.55
CA GLU A 182 6.04 -6.54 13.15
C GLU A 182 6.03 -7.62 14.25
N ARG A 183 7.12 -8.42 14.32
CA ARG A 183 7.29 -9.47 15.32
C ARG A 183 7.21 -8.96 16.75
N ASP A 184 7.71 -7.76 17.00
CA ASP A 184 7.85 -7.20 18.34
C ASP A 184 6.49 -6.97 19.01
N TYR A 185 5.42 -6.68 18.26
CA TYR A 185 4.06 -6.61 18.80
C TYR A 185 3.58 -7.92 19.44
N TYR A 186 4.11 -9.07 19.02
CA TYR A 186 3.77 -10.39 19.58
C TYR A 186 4.66 -10.78 20.74
N LEU A 187 5.90 -10.28 20.81
CA LEU A 187 6.96 -10.78 21.69
C LEU A 187 7.30 -9.87 22.85
N GLU A 188 7.26 -8.55 22.63
CA GLU A 188 7.63 -7.59 23.66
C GLU A 188 6.58 -7.54 24.79
N ASN A 189 7.08 -7.23 26.02
CA ASN A 189 6.29 -7.33 27.25
C ASN A 189 6.07 -6.00 27.97
N ASP A 190 6.40 -4.87 27.33
CA ASP A 190 6.05 -3.54 27.84
C ASP A 190 4.51 -3.32 27.84
N ALA A 191 4.06 -2.35 28.61
CA ALA A 191 2.63 -2.11 28.83
C ALA A 191 1.89 -1.72 27.54
N GLN A 192 2.53 -0.92 26.67
CA GLN A 192 1.94 -0.44 25.43
C GLN A 192 1.75 -1.59 24.42
N THR A 193 2.77 -2.43 24.25
CA THR A 193 2.72 -3.58 23.34
C THR A 193 1.70 -4.61 23.80
N LYS A 194 1.58 -4.84 25.14
CA LYS A 194 0.52 -5.69 25.68
C LYS A 194 -0.88 -5.14 25.38
N GLU A 195 -1.09 -3.84 25.57
CA GLU A 195 -2.38 -3.20 25.26
C GLU A 195 -2.73 -3.35 23.77
N ILE A 196 -1.76 -3.12 22.87
CA ILE A 196 -1.95 -3.30 21.41
C ILE A 196 -2.35 -4.74 21.11
N ARG A 197 -1.66 -5.72 21.69
CA ARG A 197 -1.93 -7.15 21.49
C ARG A 197 -3.31 -7.56 22.00
N ASP A 198 -3.76 -7.01 23.16
CA ASP A 198 -5.10 -7.25 23.68
C ASP A 198 -6.18 -6.65 22.77
N LYS A 199 -5.95 -5.44 22.25
CA LYS A 199 -6.86 -4.80 21.28
C LYS A 199 -6.89 -5.56 19.96
N TYR A 200 -5.77 -6.16 19.52
CA TYR A 200 -5.73 -7.00 18.34
C TYR A 200 -6.62 -8.25 18.51
N GLN A 201 -6.54 -8.93 19.64
CA GLN A 201 -7.39 -10.07 19.92
C GLN A 201 -8.88 -9.68 19.89
N GLN A 202 -9.23 -8.53 20.48
CA GLN A 202 -10.59 -7.99 20.40
C GLN A 202 -11.01 -7.67 18.97
N HIS A 203 -10.10 -7.10 18.17
CA HIS A 203 -10.32 -6.80 16.77
C HIS A 203 -10.63 -8.08 15.98
N VAL A 204 -9.79 -9.10 16.06
CA VAL A 204 -10.03 -10.40 15.40
C VAL A 204 -11.41 -10.95 15.77
N GLY A 205 -11.74 -11.01 17.06
CA GLY A 205 -13.04 -11.51 17.52
C GLY A 205 -14.22 -10.70 16.99
N LYS A 206 -14.14 -9.37 17.00
CA LYS A 206 -15.20 -8.49 16.46
C LYS A 206 -15.38 -8.67 14.95
N MET A 207 -14.28 -8.80 14.18
CA MET A 207 -14.33 -8.99 12.75
C MET A 207 -14.99 -10.32 12.37
N PHE A 208 -14.71 -11.40 13.09
CA PHE A 208 -15.41 -12.68 12.89
C PHE A 208 -16.91 -12.57 13.19
N ARG A 209 -17.31 -11.88 14.25
CA ARG A 209 -18.73 -11.64 14.54
C ARG A 209 -19.42 -10.83 13.44
N LEU A 210 -18.77 -9.77 12.95
CA LEU A 210 -19.28 -9.00 11.79
C LEU A 210 -19.41 -9.87 10.54
N ALA A 211 -18.53 -10.85 10.37
CA ALA A 211 -18.61 -11.84 9.28
C ALA A 211 -19.70 -12.91 9.48
N GLY A 212 -20.44 -12.84 10.60
CA GLY A 212 -21.59 -13.73 10.87
C GLY A 212 -21.26 -15.00 11.64
N TYR A 213 -20.04 -15.14 12.17
CA TYR A 213 -19.68 -16.26 13.04
C TYR A 213 -20.21 -16.05 14.47
N ASP A 214 -20.55 -17.15 15.15
CA ASP A 214 -20.97 -17.11 16.54
C ASP A 214 -19.80 -16.80 17.50
N GLU A 215 -20.12 -16.48 18.74
CA GLU A 215 -19.13 -16.10 19.77
C GLU A 215 -18.11 -17.21 20.05
N THR A 216 -18.55 -18.47 19.98
CA THR A 216 -17.67 -19.63 20.23
C THR A 216 -16.64 -19.74 19.11
N THR A 217 -17.08 -19.65 17.86
CA THR A 217 -16.21 -19.68 16.68
C THR A 217 -15.28 -18.46 16.62
N ALA A 218 -15.79 -17.27 16.93
CA ALA A 218 -14.96 -16.07 17.02
C ALA A 218 -13.87 -16.23 18.09
N GLY A 219 -14.19 -16.80 19.26
CA GLY A 219 -13.22 -17.08 20.32
C GLY A 219 -12.17 -18.13 19.93
N LYS A 220 -12.55 -19.16 19.15
CA LYS A 220 -11.59 -20.13 18.57
C LYS A 220 -10.68 -19.44 17.55
N ALA A 221 -11.22 -18.59 16.70
CA ALA A 221 -10.46 -17.85 15.69
C ALA A 221 -9.39 -16.96 16.33
N VAL A 222 -9.73 -16.22 17.39
CA VAL A 222 -8.75 -15.42 18.16
C VAL A 222 -7.60 -16.29 18.63
N LYS A 223 -7.87 -17.45 19.21
CA LYS A 223 -6.83 -18.38 19.69
C LYS A 223 -5.98 -18.92 18.55
N ALA A 224 -6.60 -19.35 17.46
CA ALA A 224 -5.91 -19.90 16.30
C ALA A 224 -4.99 -18.87 15.65
N VAL A 225 -5.49 -17.64 15.40
CA VAL A 225 -4.73 -16.53 14.83
C VAL A 225 -3.55 -16.17 15.74
N MET A 226 -3.78 -15.96 17.03
CA MET A 226 -2.71 -15.61 17.98
C MET A 226 -1.67 -16.71 18.12
N ASN A 227 -2.07 -17.98 18.09
CA ASN A 227 -1.12 -19.10 18.12
C ASN A 227 -0.24 -19.10 16.88
N ILE A 228 -0.81 -19.07 15.69
CA ILE A 228 -0.06 -19.13 14.42
C ILE A 228 0.84 -17.90 14.28
N GLU A 229 0.30 -16.69 14.45
CA GLU A 229 1.07 -15.45 14.26
C GLU A 229 2.18 -15.29 15.31
N THR A 230 1.97 -15.71 16.57
CA THR A 230 3.02 -15.70 17.59
C THR A 230 4.14 -16.67 17.26
N ARG A 231 3.83 -17.85 16.72
CA ARG A 231 4.84 -18.82 16.25
C ARG A 231 5.65 -18.23 15.09
N LEU A 232 4.98 -17.65 14.09
CA LEU A 232 5.64 -16.96 12.98
C LEU A 232 6.53 -15.80 13.48
N ALA A 233 6.04 -15.00 14.41
CA ALA A 233 6.79 -13.88 14.98
C ALA A 233 8.09 -14.32 15.69
N ARG A 234 8.04 -15.46 16.42
CA ARG A 234 9.24 -16.00 17.10
C ARG A 234 10.34 -16.43 16.15
N SER A 235 9.99 -16.93 14.99
CA SER A 235 10.94 -17.37 13.96
C SER A 235 11.35 -16.28 12.99
N ALA A 236 10.64 -15.15 12.99
CA ALA A 236 10.92 -14.02 12.12
C ALA A 236 12.17 -13.25 12.56
N ARG A 237 12.92 -12.72 11.61
CA ARG A 237 14.00 -11.76 11.83
C ARG A 237 13.43 -10.38 12.14
N SER A 238 14.16 -9.60 12.93
CA SER A 238 13.87 -8.18 13.15
C SER A 238 14.11 -7.36 11.87
N GLN A 239 13.55 -6.16 11.82
CA GLN A 239 13.75 -5.22 10.69
C GLN A 239 15.23 -4.87 10.46
N VAL A 240 16.05 -4.90 11.51
CA VAL A 240 17.48 -4.68 11.39
C VAL A 240 18.17 -5.86 10.73
N GLU A 241 17.86 -7.08 11.17
CA GLU A 241 18.41 -8.32 10.60
C GLU A 241 18.01 -8.53 9.14
N LEU A 242 16.81 -8.09 8.74
CA LEU A 242 16.35 -8.15 7.35
C LEU A 242 17.16 -7.27 6.39
N ARG A 243 17.97 -6.34 6.88
CA ARG A 243 18.82 -5.48 6.05
C ARG A 243 20.09 -6.15 5.57
N ASP A 244 20.44 -7.33 6.08
CA ASP A 244 21.60 -8.10 5.63
C ASP A 244 21.25 -8.91 4.37
N PRO A 245 21.71 -8.50 3.16
CA PRO A 245 21.40 -9.19 1.92
C PRO A 245 22.02 -10.58 1.85
N HIS A 246 23.19 -10.79 2.47
CA HIS A 246 23.85 -12.09 2.48
C HIS A 246 23.10 -13.10 3.35
N ALA A 247 22.59 -12.67 4.50
CA ALA A 247 21.78 -13.50 5.36
C ALA A 247 20.43 -13.88 4.71
N ASN A 248 19.89 -13.00 3.83
CA ASN A 248 18.64 -13.24 3.11
C ASN A 248 18.80 -14.03 1.80
N TYR A 249 20.02 -14.40 1.42
CA TYR A 249 20.27 -15.19 0.21
C TYR A 249 20.60 -16.65 0.55
N ASN A 250 19.61 -17.52 0.40
CA ASN A 250 19.72 -18.96 0.72
C ASN A 250 19.11 -19.78 -0.41
N LYS A 251 19.81 -19.82 -1.55
CA LYS A 251 19.42 -20.54 -2.75
C LYS A 251 19.38 -22.05 -2.49
N LYS A 252 18.28 -22.70 -2.86
CA LYS A 252 18.05 -24.12 -2.61
C LYS A 252 17.38 -24.79 -3.80
N THR A 253 17.82 -26.04 -4.08
CA THR A 253 17.14 -26.90 -5.06
C THR A 253 15.83 -27.45 -4.49
N LEU A 254 14.92 -27.91 -5.36
CA LEU A 254 13.67 -28.55 -4.93
C LEU A 254 13.90 -29.79 -4.07
N GLU A 255 14.93 -30.58 -4.37
CA GLU A 255 15.31 -31.72 -3.56
C GLU A 255 15.69 -31.33 -2.13
N THR A 256 16.49 -30.25 -2.00
CA THR A 256 16.87 -29.68 -0.70
C THR A 256 15.66 -29.17 0.06
N LEU A 257 14.72 -28.50 -0.61
CA LEU A 257 13.48 -28.01 0.01
C LEU A 257 12.64 -29.16 0.57
N GLN A 258 12.43 -30.21 -0.20
CA GLN A 258 11.67 -31.39 0.24
C GLN A 258 12.32 -32.06 1.46
N LYS A 259 13.66 -32.08 1.52
CA LYS A 259 14.41 -32.67 2.63
C LYS A 259 14.37 -31.78 3.89
N GLU A 260 14.52 -30.45 3.73
CA GLU A 260 14.59 -29.51 4.86
C GLU A 260 13.21 -29.12 5.40
N TYR A 261 12.18 -29.14 4.53
CA TYR A 261 10.79 -28.76 4.86
C TYR A 261 9.80 -29.82 4.38
N PRO A 262 9.87 -31.04 4.96
CA PRO A 262 9.18 -32.24 4.42
C PRO A 262 7.66 -32.18 4.55
N SER A 263 7.12 -31.41 5.50
CA SER A 263 5.67 -31.28 5.70
C SER A 263 5.02 -30.23 4.79
N PHE A 264 5.84 -29.45 4.05
CA PHE A 264 5.34 -28.49 3.06
C PHE A 264 5.34 -29.13 1.68
N ALA A 265 4.16 -29.32 1.07
CA ALA A 265 4.04 -29.96 -0.25
C ALA A 265 4.44 -28.98 -1.37
N TRP A 266 5.73 -28.84 -1.58
CA TRP A 266 6.33 -27.91 -2.56
C TRP A 266 5.87 -28.15 -3.98
N ASP A 267 5.72 -29.41 -4.38
CA ASP A 267 5.22 -29.82 -5.70
C ASP A 267 3.78 -29.35 -5.94
N VAL A 268 2.91 -29.51 -4.96
CA VAL A 268 1.52 -29.03 -5.02
C VAL A 268 1.49 -27.50 -5.08
N PHE A 269 2.28 -26.84 -4.24
CA PHE A 269 2.36 -25.37 -4.19
C PHE A 269 2.85 -24.79 -5.52
N PHE A 270 3.97 -25.29 -6.08
CA PHE A 270 4.52 -24.79 -7.33
C PHE A 270 3.62 -25.13 -8.53
N SER A 271 2.98 -26.29 -8.54
CA SER A 271 2.00 -26.63 -9.56
C SER A 271 0.82 -25.65 -9.58
N ALA A 272 0.26 -25.32 -8.41
CA ALA A 272 -0.79 -24.33 -8.27
C ALA A 272 -0.36 -22.90 -8.70
N ALA A 273 0.92 -22.57 -8.48
CA ALA A 273 1.52 -21.32 -8.92
C ALA A 273 1.82 -21.27 -10.42
N GLY A 274 1.73 -22.40 -11.14
CA GLY A 274 2.12 -22.52 -12.55
C GLY A 274 3.62 -22.64 -12.79
N LEU A 275 4.40 -23.03 -11.77
CA LEU A 275 5.87 -23.08 -11.78
C LEU A 275 6.40 -24.52 -11.86
N ASN A 276 5.92 -25.28 -12.84
CA ASN A 276 6.20 -26.74 -12.95
C ASN A 276 7.66 -27.09 -13.29
N ASN A 277 8.45 -26.14 -13.80
CA ASN A 277 9.84 -26.39 -14.23
C ASN A 277 10.88 -25.68 -13.35
N LEU A 278 10.48 -25.30 -12.14
CA LEU A 278 11.36 -24.61 -11.21
C LEU A 278 12.47 -25.53 -10.72
N LYS A 279 13.71 -25.07 -10.74
CA LYS A 279 14.88 -25.84 -10.31
C LYS A 279 15.34 -25.42 -8.91
N GLU A 280 15.34 -24.15 -8.66
CA GLU A 280 15.89 -23.52 -7.46
C GLU A 280 15.04 -22.32 -7.06
N ILE A 281 15.03 -22.02 -5.77
CA ILE A 281 14.43 -20.81 -5.20
C ILE A 281 15.33 -20.22 -4.12
N ASN A 282 15.12 -18.97 -3.79
CA ASN A 282 15.73 -18.35 -2.62
C ASN A 282 14.78 -18.43 -1.41
N ILE A 283 15.22 -19.03 -0.33
CA ILE A 283 14.55 -19.00 0.97
C ILE A 283 15.13 -17.83 1.77
N GLY A 284 14.48 -16.68 1.74
CA GLY A 284 15.02 -15.46 2.38
C GLY A 284 15.29 -15.64 3.88
N GLN A 285 14.38 -16.25 4.63
CA GLN A 285 14.53 -16.51 6.05
C GLN A 285 14.27 -17.98 6.36
N PRO A 286 15.33 -18.83 6.37
CA PRO A 286 15.20 -20.28 6.57
C PRO A 286 14.49 -20.69 7.87
N ASP A 287 14.71 -19.96 8.98
CA ASP A 287 14.08 -20.31 10.26
C ASP A 287 12.57 -19.99 10.24
N ALA A 288 12.16 -18.90 9.59
CA ALA A 288 10.74 -18.62 9.38
C ALA A 288 10.08 -19.71 8.52
N MET A 289 10.75 -20.18 7.47
CA MET A 289 10.20 -21.26 6.63
C MET A 289 10.16 -22.61 7.35
N LYS A 290 11.11 -22.91 8.24
CA LYS A 290 11.04 -24.10 9.13
C LYS A 290 9.80 -24.02 10.03
N GLU A 291 9.48 -22.84 10.56
CA GLU A 291 8.30 -22.69 11.39
C GLU A 291 7.01 -22.79 10.58
N VAL A 292 6.96 -22.27 9.36
CA VAL A 292 5.83 -22.51 8.44
C VAL A 292 5.62 -24.00 8.21
N ASN A 293 6.69 -24.74 7.91
CA ASN A 293 6.63 -26.19 7.76
C ASN A 293 6.09 -26.87 9.04
N ALA A 294 6.55 -26.45 10.21
CA ALA A 294 6.10 -26.99 11.49
C ALA A 294 4.64 -26.61 11.81
N ILE A 295 4.18 -25.41 11.44
CA ILE A 295 2.78 -24.98 11.58
C ILE A 295 1.88 -25.88 10.72
N ILE A 296 2.22 -26.07 9.45
CA ILE A 296 1.44 -26.92 8.55
C ILE A 296 1.33 -28.34 9.12
N ASP A 297 2.40 -28.85 9.70
CA ASP A 297 2.42 -30.21 10.29
C ASP A 297 1.60 -30.32 11.59
N THR A 298 1.84 -29.41 12.52
CA THR A 298 1.42 -29.58 13.93
C THR A 298 0.14 -28.85 14.32
N VAL A 299 -0.23 -27.77 13.59
CA VAL A 299 -1.47 -27.04 13.90
C VAL A 299 -2.68 -27.80 13.35
N PRO A 300 -3.77 -27.96 14.12
CA PRO A 300 -5.00 -28.56 13.63
C PRO A 300 -5.53 -27.86 12.36
N LEU A 301 -6.09 -28.64 11.44
CA LEU A 301 -6.62 -28.11 10.18
C LEU A 301 -7.70 -27.02 10.42
N GLU A 302 -8.55 -27.22 11.41
CA GLU A 302 -9.60 -26.25 11.76
C GLU A 302 -9.03 -24.89 12.18
N ASP A 303 -7.91 -24.87 12.89
CA ASP A 303 -7.24 -23.62 13.30
C ASP A 303 -6.57 -22.94 12.10
N GLN A 304 -6.00 -23.70 11.18
CA GLN A 304 -5.43 -23.17 9.94
C GLN A 304 -6.53 -22.58 9.04
N ILE A 305 -7.70 -23.20 8.95
CA ILE A 305 -8.88 -22.68 8.25
C ILE A 305 -9.29 -21.33 8.84
N LEU A 306 -9.41 -21.22 10.16
CA LEU A 306 -9.76 -19.97 10.84
C LEU A 306 -8.72 -18.88 10.58
N TYR A 307 -7.44 -19.21 10.58
CA TYR A 307 -6.37 -18.26 10.24
C TYR A 307 -6.44 -17.77 8.78
N LEU A 308 -6.75 -18.65 7.84
CA LEU A 308 -6.94 -18.26 6.43
C LEU A 308 -8.19 -17.39 6.24
N GLN A 309 -9.30 -17.74 6.92
CA GLN A 309 -10.50 -16.90 6.94
C GLN A 309 -10.21 -15.51 7.55
N TRP A 310 -9.39 -15.44 8.61
CA TRP A 310 -8.92 -14.19 9.19
C TRP A 310 -8.20 -13.31 8.15
N ASN A 311 -7.25 -13.89 7.41
CA ASN A 311 -6.52 -13.16 6.38
C ASN A 311 -7.46 -12.56 5.32
N LEU A 312 -8.49 -13.31 4.89
CA LEU A 312 -9.50 -12.82 3.95
C LEU A 312 -10.34 -11.70 4.56
N ILE A 313 -10.91 -11.89 5.74
CA ILE A 313 -11.76 -10.90 6.42
C ILE A 313 -10.99 -9.60 6.64
N ASN A 314 -9.77 -9.68 7.15
CA ASN A 314 -8.94 -8.54 7.44
C ASN A 314 -8.53 -7.75 6.18
N SER A 315 -8.16 -8.46 5.13
CA SER A 315 -7.80 -7.85 3.84
C SER A 315 -8.99 -7.16 3.16
N ALA A 316 -10.18 -7.75 3.24
CA ALA A 316 -11.40 -7.22 2.64
C ALA A 316 -12.05 -6.09 3.44
N ALA A 317 -11.71 -5.91 4.71
CA ALA A 317 -12.42 -5.05 5.67
C ALA A 317 -12.73 -3.64 5.17
N ASN A 318 -11.79 -3.00 4.45
CA ASN A 318 -11.95 -1.64 3.93
C ASN A 318 -12.90 -1.52 2.72
N TYR A 319 -13.33 -2.65 2.16
CA TYR A 319 -14.20 -2.74 0.98
C TYR A 319 -15.60 -3.27 1.31
N LEU A 320 -15.88 -3.54 2.57
CA LEU A 320 -17.16 -4.05 3.07
C LEU A 320 -18.01 -2.93 3.67
N SER A 321 -18.99 -3.27 4.52
CA SER A 321 -19.86 -2.30 5.19
C SER A 321 -19.11 -1.37 6.14
N ASP A 322 -19.76 -0.26 6.50
CA ASP A 322 -19.20 0.75 7.40
C ASP A 322 -18.78 0.17 8.76
N ASP A 323 -19.44 -0.89 9.26
CA ASP A 323 -19.07 -1.56 10.51
C ASP A 323 -17.70 -2.24 10.41
N PHE A 324 -17.42 -2.93 9.29
CA PHE A 324 -16.10 -3.51 9.03
C PHE A 324 -15.02 -2.43 8.90
N VAL A 325 -15.31 -1.38 8.13
CA VAL A 325 -14.40 -0.24 7.95
C VAL A 325 -14.11 0.45 9.27
N ALA A 326 -15.14 0.69 10.09
CA ALA A 326 -15.00 1.32 11.41
C ALA A 326 -14.16 0.46 12.35
N GLN A 327 -14.40 -0.85 12.39
CA GLN A 327 -13.63 -1.76 13.23
C GLN A 327 -12.17 -1.89 12.76
N ASN A 328 -11.94 -1.91 11.45
CA ASN A 328 -10.58 -1.89 10.88
C ASN A 328 -9.85 -0.59 11.24
N PHE A 329 -10.52 0.55 11.13
CA PHE A 329 -9.95 1.83 11.54
C PHE A 329 -9.69 1.92 13.04
N ASP A 330 -10.56 1.39 13.87
CA ASP A 330 -10.38 1.41 15.33
C ASP A 330 -9.09 0.70 15.76
N PHE A 331 -8.74 -0.39 15.10
CA PHE A 331 -7.48 -1.07 15.35
C PHE A 331 -6.31 -0.44 14.60
N TYR A 332 -6.28 -0.48 13.26
CA TYR A 332 -5.10 -0.05 12.49
C TYR A 332 -4.94 1.47 12.40
N GLY A 333 -6.03 2.21 12.37
CA GLY A 333 -6.00 3.67 12.34
C GLY A 333 -5.77 4.28 13.71
N ARG A 334 -6.61 3.94 14.67
CA ARG A 334 -6.58 4.57 15.99
C ARG A 334 -5.54 3.94 16.90
N THR A 335 -5.57 2.62 17.07
CA THR A 335 -4.67 1.93 18.02
C THR A 335 -3.24 1.87 17.50
N MET A 336 -3.02 1.41 16.25
CA MET A 336 -1.67 1.23 15.71
C MET A 336 -1.05 2.54 15.22
N SER A 337 -1.83 3.40 14.56
CA SER A 337 -1.29 4.61 13.91
C SER A 337 -1.55 5.91 14.67
N GLY A 338 -2.33 5.91 15.76
CA GLY A 338 -2.60 7.09 16.58
C GLY A 338 -3.50 8.15 15.94
N LYS A 339 -4.22 7.82 14.87
CA LYS A 339 -5.21 8.72 14.24
C LYS A 339 -6.45 8.81 15.09
N LYS A 340 -7.07 9.99 15.18
CA LYS A 340 -8.30 10.19 15.96
C LYS A 340 -9.54 10.03 15.08
N GLU A 341 -9.49 10.45 13.83
CA GLU A 341 -10.60 10.39 12.88
C GLU A 341 -10.24 9.63 11.61
N MET A 342 -11.23 8.93 11.08
CA MET A 342 -11.13 8.25 9.79
C MET A 342 -11.21 9.28 8.66
N GLN A 343 -10.40 9.09 7.62
CA GLN A 343 -10.49 9.91 6.42
C GLN A 343 -11.91 9.83 5.81
N PRO A 344 -12.43 10.97 5.30
CA PRO A 344 -13.74 11.00 4.64
C PRO A 344 -13.80 10.02 3.47
N ARG A 345 -15.00 9.50 3.18
CA ARG A 345 -15.22 8.45 2.19
C ARG A 345 -14.59 8.75 0.82
N TRP A 346 -14.71 10.00 0.34
CA TRP A 346 -14.12 10.37 -0.95
C TRP A 346 -12.60 10.16 -1.01
N LYS A 347 -11.86 10.44 0.08
CA LYS A 347 -10.41 10.19 0.14
C LYS A 347 -10.12 8.69 0.05
N ARG A 348 -10.90 7.88 0.75
CA ARG A 348 -10.79 6.42 0.71
C ARG A 348 -11.14 5.87 -0.67
N ALA A 349 -12.19 6.39 -1.31
CA ALA A 349 -12.61 6.01 -2.66
C ALA A 349 -11.54 6.38 -3.71
N VAL A 350 -10.97 7.58 -3.65
CA VAL A 350 -9.82 7.97 -4.49
C VAL A 350 -8.64 7.01 -4.28
N SER A 351 -8.33 6.67 -3.03
CA SER A 351 -7.24 5.73 -2.74
C SER A 351 -7.53 4.32 -3.27
N THR A 352 -8.78 3.86 -3.22
CA THR A 352 -9.19 2.57 -3.81
C THR A 352 -8.97 2.57 -5.32
N VAL A 353 -9.38 3.63 -6.01
CA VAL A 353 -9.17 3.77 -7.47
C VAL A 353 -7.67 3.81 -7.81
N ASP A 354 -6.90 4.61 -7.07
CA ASP A 354 -5.46 4.76 -7.29
C ASP A 354 -4.69 3.46 -7.04
N SER A 355 -5.02 2.73 -5.98
CA SER A 355 -4.40 1.43 -5.70
C SER A 355 -4.76 0.32 -6.69
N SER A 356 -5.96 0.37 -7.29
CA SER A 356 -6.45 -0.67 -8.20
C SER A 356 -6.17 -0.39 -9.67
N LEU A 357 -6.22 0.89 -10.08
CA LEU A 357 -6.09 1.35 -11.47
C LEU A 357 -5.05 2.48 -11.62
N GLY A 358 -4.06 2.55 -10.72
CA GLY A 358 -3.11 3.65 -10.61
C GLY A 358 -2.34 3.97 -11.88
N GLU A 359 -1.90 2.97 -12.65
CA GLU A 359 -1.21 3.17 -13.93
C GLU A 359 -2.12 3.89 -14.94
N ALA A 360 -3.38 3.48 -15.02
CA ALA A 360 -4.36 4.08 -15.92
C ALA A 360 -4.72 5.51 -15.49
N VAL A 361 -4.92 5.72 -14.20
CA VAL A 361 -5.17 7.06 -13.62
C VAL A 361 -3.93 7.94 -13.77
N GLY A 362 -2.74 7.37 -13.59
CA GLY A 362 -1.45 8.02 -13.78
C GLY A 362 -1.25 8.57 -15.19
N GLN A 363 -1.65 7.83 -16.22
CA GLN A 363 -1.62 8.30 -17.60
C GLN A 363 -2.47 9.58 -17.77
N MET A 364 -3.72 9.56 -17.29
CA MET A 364 -4.62 10.71 -17.36
C MET A 364 -4.13 11.90 -16.51
N TYR A 365 -3.51 11.60 -15.36
CA TYR A 365 -2.89 12.62 -14.50
C TYR A 365 -1.74 13.33 -15.19
N VAL A 366 -0.85 12.57 -15.84
CA VAL A 366 0.31 13.11 -16.58
C VAL A 366 -0.14 14.03 -17.70
N GLU A 367 -1.14 13.64 -18.48
CA GLU A 367 -1.69 14.47 -19.55
C GLU A 367 -2.17 15.84 -19.05
N LYS A 368 -2.75 15.90 -17.86
CA LYS A 368 -3.36 17.11 -17.31
C LYS A 368 -2.41 17.93 -16.43
N TYR A 369 -1.58 17.29 -15.63
CA TYR A 369 -0.83 17.95 -14.54
C TYR A 369 0.70 17.86 -14.67
N PHE A 370 1.23 17.11 -15.65
CA PHE A 370 2.67 16.92 -15.80
C PHE A 370 3.16 17.40 -17.19
N PRO A 371 3.39 18.71 -17.39
CA PRO A 371 3.78 19.25 -18.68
C PRO A 371 5.16 18.75 -19.14
N ALA A 372 5.38 18.70 -20.46
CA ALA A 372 6.61 18.20 -21.08
C ALA A 372 7.90 18.83 -20.51
N ALA A 373 7.89 20.12 -20.23
CA ALA A 373 9.03 20.83 -19.63
C ALA A 373 9.38 20.33 -18.21
N ALA A 374 8.39 19.87 -17.43
CA ALA A 374 8.64 19.26 -16.12
C ALA A 374 9.29 17.88 -16.29
N LYS A 375 8.82 17.09 -17.26
CA LYS A 375 9.39 15.79 -17.61
C LYS A 375 10.86 15.93 -18.05
N GLU A 376 11.18 16.88 -18.92
CA GLU A 376 12.54 17.14 -19.38
C GLU A 376 13.48 17.48 -18.22
N ARG A 377 13.06 18.35 -17.29
CA ARG A 377 13.85 18.68 -16.09
C ARG A 377 14.08 17.48 -15.20
N MET A 378 13.05 16.64 -15.01
CA MET A 378 13.17 15.42 -14.21
C MET A 378 14.12 14.41 -14.87
N VAL A 379 14.06 14.22 -16.19
CA VAL A 379 15.00 13.35 -16.93
C VAL A 379 16.42 13.85 -16.76
N ALA A 380 16.66 15.16 -16.85
CA ALA A 380 17.99 15.74 -16.63
C ALA A 380 18.49 15.50 -15.18
N LEU A 381 17.61 15.68 -14.19
CA LEU A 381 17.94 15.39 -12.80
C LEU A 381 18.32 13.91 -12.59
N VAL A 382 17.54 12.98 -13.14
CA VAL A 382 17.82 11.53 -13.04
C VAL A 382 19.16 11.19 -13.68
N LYS A 383 19.49 11.75 -14.86
CA LYS A 383 20.79 11.54 -15.50
C LYS A 383 21.95 12.01 -14.63
N ASN A 384 21.85 13.21 -14.06
CA ASN A 384 22.88 13.72 -13.16
C ASN A 384 23.05 12.83 -11.92
N LEU A 385 21.96 12.29 -11.37
CA LEU A 385 22.02 11.33 -10.27
C LEU A 385 22.72 10.01 -10.69
N GLN A 386 22.42 9.50 -11.90
CA GLN A 386 23.07 8.29 -12.42
C GLN A 386 24.59 8.49 -12.62
N GLU A 387 25.00 9.65 -13.14
CA GLU A 387 26.42 9.99 -13.29
C GLU A 387 27.12 10.05 -11.93
N SER A 388 26.54 10.79 -10.97
CA SER A 388 27.08 10.89 -9.61
C SER A 388 27.14 9.54 -8.90
N LEU A 389 26.12 8.69 -9.05
CA LEU A 389 26.13 7.32 -8.50
C LEU A 389 27.23 6.47 -9.16
N GLY A 390 27.41 6.59 -10.49
CA GLY A 390 28.46 5.89 -11.21
C GLY A 390 29.87 6.27 -10.76
N GLU A 391 30.10 7.54 -10.41
CA GLU A 391 31.35 8.00 -9.80
C GLU A 391 31.59 7.34 -8.44
N ARG A 392 30.57 7.36 -7.55
CA ARG A 392 30.65 6.76 -6.22
C ARG A 392 30.89 5.24 -6.22
N ILE A 393 30.35 4.53 -7.20
CA ILE A 393 30.57 3.08 -7.32
C ILE A 393 32.00 2.75 -7.76
N ARG A 394 32.66 3.67 -8.47
CA ARG A 394 34.08 3.47 -8.91
C ARG A 394 35.10 3.83 -7.84
N GLU A 395 34.75 4.69 -6.89
CA GLU A 395 35.55 4.99 -5.68
C GLU A 395 35.60 3.78 -4.73
#